data_7345b30325fdf2fbe891f1ae83575021
#
_entry.id   7345b30325fdf2fbe891f1ae83575021
#
_cell.length_a   1.000
_cell.length_b   1.000
_cell.length_c   1.000
_cell.angle_alpha   90.00
_cell.angle_beta   90.00
_cell.angle_gamma   90.00
#
_symmetry.space_group_name_H-M   'P 1'
#
loop_
_entity.id
_entity.type
_entity.pdbx_description
1 polymer ?
#
loop_
_entity_poly.entity_id
_entity_poly.type
_entity_poly.pdbx_seq_one_letter_code
_entity_poly.pdbx_strand_id
1 'polypeptide(L)'
;MHVALTGATGFLGLRLLRRLLDTHRTLTVLTHAGSGDALRRMTRSFELTGAPEAFTAGLPDRLRVVETDLAQPRLGLSEQTFHELADGIDAIWHSAGSINLEGDLPELRRTNVEGTRHVLELAAAGRRRPVVHHVSTAFVAGARREGVAYEDELDDTSGFENAYERSKYEAELLVHAWSREHGRPVLVLRPSILVTDLPPHPDLPAHPLLVIERILRDARRAAGPGSGGADGIAPECHAGPRGGPPPDGGPFGPVAAVRPRVRTVGHAHGRLNLLQVEHAADVMVRLAGLTPSGGVDTYHVVHDRDVPVPTVVTLLERLVPLSIDLVDTKPDDPSALEALLDFYPGMTPYLAHRRRYDDTRVRSLLGPSARSAPVGLDYLWSGLAPRDRAPVGPADAPTTAFPPVRYA
;
A
#
# COMPACT_ATOMS: atom_id res chain seq x y z
N MET A 1 4.89 -21.59 20.34
CA MET A 1 3.98 -20.44 20.15
C MET A 1 3.21 -20.65 18.88
N HIS A 2 1.88 -20.63 18.94
CA HIS A 2 1.00 -20.79 17.77
C HIS A 2 0.45 -19.42 17.37
N VAL A 3 0.69 -19.04 16.12
CA VAL A 3 0.36 -17.71 15.59
C VAL A 3 -0.79 -17.81 14.60
N ALA A 4 -1.77 -16.92 14.72
CA ALA A 4 -2.81 -16.70 13.73
C ALA A 4 -2.53 -15.39 12.95
N LEU A 5 -2.76 -15.41 11.62
CA LEU A 5 -2.58 -14.26 10.74
C LEU A 5 -3.83 -14.05 9.90
N THR A 6 -4.44 -12.87 9.97
CA THR A 6 -5.44 -12.40 9.01
C THR A 6 -4.77 -11.64 7.87
N GLY A 7 -5.36 -11.65 6.68
CA GLY A 7 -4.83 -10.89 5.54
C GLY A 7 -3.60 -11.50 4.86
N ALA A 8 -3.30 -12.77 5.10
CA ALA A 8 -2.11 -13.48 4.57
C ALA A 8 -1.97 -13.46 3.05
N THR A 9 -3.06 -13.25 2.30
CA THR A 9 -3.06 -13.18 0.83
C THR A 9 -2.90 -11.74 0.30
N GLY A 10 -2.83 -10.74 1.18
CA GLY A 10 -2.67 -9.33 0.83
C GLY A 10 -1.22 -8.94 0.59
N PHE A 11 -1.01 -7.70 0.11
CA PHE A 11 0.29 -7.16 -0.26
C PHE A 11 1.33 -7.22 0.89
N LEU A 12 0.99 -6.70 2.07
CA LEU A 12 1.82 -6.81 3.27
C LEU A 12 1.74 -8.21 3.89
N GLY A 13 0.53 -8.81 3.92
CA GLY A 13 0.29 -10.07 4.62
C GLY A 13 1.12 -11.24 4.09
N LEU A 14 1.39 -11.31 2.78
CA LEU A 14 2.29 -12.32 2.19
C LEU A 14 3.72 -12.17 2.72
N ARG A 15 4.21 -10.94 2.89
CA ARG A 15 5.55 -10.66 3.42
C ARG A 15 5.63 -11.01 4.92
N LEU A 16 4.61 -10.63 5.68
CA LEU A 16 4.49 -11.05 7.09
C LEU A 16 4.44 -12.57 7.21
N LEU A 17 3.61 -13.24 6.40
CA LEU A 17 3.55 -14.71 6.39
C LEU A 17 4.91 -15.35 6.14
N ARG A 18 5.66 -14.84 5.14
CA ARG A 18 7.02 -15.32 4.85
C ARG A 18 7.93 -15.20 6.06
N ARG A 19 7.97 -14.01 6.71
CA ARG A 19 8.83 -13.76 7.87
C ARG A 19 8.42 -14.55 9.11
N LEU A 20 7.13 -14.68 9.34
CA LEU A 20 6.61 -15.50 10.45
C LEU A 20 6.94 -16.98 10.26
N LEU A 21 6.94 -17.48 9.03
CA LEU A 21 7.36 -18.86 8.74
C LEU A 21 8.87 -19.09 8.91
N ASP A 22 9.70 -18.05 8.91
CA ASP A 22 11.13 -18.18 9.23
C ASP A 22 11.35 -18.47 10.73
N THR A 23 10.43 -18.05 11.59
CA THR A 23 10.52 -18.17 13.06
C THR A 23 9.55 -19.17 13.67
N HIS A 24 8.47 -19.51 12.97
CA HIS A 24 7.44 -20.43 13.46
C HIS A 24 7.30 -21.62 12.53
N ARG A 25 7.21 -22.82 13.13
CA ARG A 25 7.08 -24.06 12.37
C ARG A 25 5.74 -24.10 11.62
N THR A 26 4.67 -23.72 12.28
CA THR A 26 3.30 -23.74 11.74
C THR A 26 2.54 -22.48 12.08
N LEU A 27 1.64 -22.06 11.20
CA LEU A 27 0.78 -20.89 11.35
C LEU A 27 -0.67 -21.24 11.02
N THR A 28 -1.62 -20.58 11.66
CA THR A 28 -3.00 -20.53 11.19
C THR A 28 -3.23 -19.27 10.40
N VAL A 29 -3.71 -19.38 9.16
CA VAL A 29 -4.11 -18.25 8.32
C VAL A 29 -5.62 -18.16 8.26
N LEU A 30 -6.16 -16.98 8.63
CA LEU A 30 -7.58 -16.67 8.59
C LEU A 30 -7.84 -15.96 7.27
N THR A 31 -8.56 -16.60 6.35
CA THR A 31 -8.77 -16.12 4.98
C THR A 31 -10.25 -15.87 4.73
N HIS A 32 -10.56 -14.89 3.87
CA HIS A 32 -11.94 -14.60 3.54
C HIS A 32 -12.61 -15.78 2.81
N ALA A 33 -13.75 -16.20 3.30
CA ALA A 33 -14.59 -17.24 2.69
C ALA A 33 -14.96 -16.84 1.25
N GLY A 34 -14.87 -17.77 0.31
CA GLY A 34 -15.14 -17.50 -1.10
C GLY A 34 -14.01 -16.85 -1.88
N SER A 35 -12.85 -16.55 -1.25
CA SER A 35 -11.68 -16.01 -1.96
C SER A 35 -10.92 -17.05 -2.82
N GLY A 36 -11.49 -18.26 -2.98
CA GLY A 36 -10.88 -19.38 -3.66
C GLY A 36 -9.78 -20.06 -2.84
N ASP A 37 -9.02 -20.97 -3.46
CA ASP A 37 -7.94 -21.69 -2.79
C ASP A 37 -6.82 -20.74 -2.32
N ALA A 38 -6.91 -20.32 -1.06
CA ALA A 38 -5.97 -19.41 -0.45
C ALA A 38 -4.54 -19.99 -0.38
N LEU A 39 -4.43 -21.30 -0.11
CA LEU A 39 -3.13 -21.98 -0.07
C LEU A 39 -2.46 -21.93 -1.44
N ARG A 40 -3.19 -22.25 -2.51
CA ARG A 40 -2.68 -22.19 -3.88
C ARG A 40 -2.25 -20.75 -4.26
N ARG A 41 -3.04 -19.74 -3.87
CA ARG A 41 -2.70 -18.34 -4.14
C ARG A 41 -1.43 -17.91 -3.41
N MET A 42 -1.26 -18.28 -2.14
CA MET A 42 -0.05 -17.99 -1.36
C MET A 42 1.16 -18.73 -1.96
N THR A 43 1.04 -20.02 -2.29
CA THR A 43 2.10 -20.78 -2.95
C THR A 43 2.52 -20.13 -4.26
N ARG A 44 1.56 -19.80 -5.13
CA ARG A 44 1.81 -19.13 -6.39
C ARG A 44 2.51 -17.77 -6.22
N SER A 45 2.08 -16.99 -5.24
CA SER A 45 2.72 -15.71 -4.95
C SER A 45 4.18 -15.89 -4.49
N PHE A 46 4.48 -16.90 -3.69
CA PHE A 46 5.84 -17.19 -3.27
C PHE A 46 6.73 -17.69 -4.41
N GLU A 47 6.22 -18.53 -5.31
CA GLU A 47 6.91 -18.94 -6.53
C GLU A 47 7.30 -17.73 -7.40
N LEU A 48 6.34 -16.82 -7.62
CA LEU A 48 6.54 -15.62 -8.44
C LEU A 48 7.53 -14.63 -7.81
N THR A 49 7.67 -14.65 -6.50
CA THR A 49 8.62 -13.82 -5.76
C THR A 49 9.95 -14.51 -5.47
N GLY A 50 10.21 -15.67 -6.11
CA GLY A 50 11.50 -16.35 -6.06
C GLY A 50 11.76 -17.14 -4.78
N ALA A 51 10.71 -17.56 -4.07
CA ALA A 51 10.90 -18.45 -2.94
C ALA A 51 11.43 -19.83 -3.40
N PRO A 52 12.33 -20.46 -2.62
CA PRO A 52 12.83 -21.79 -2.94
C PRO A 52 11.70 -22.82 -3.06
N GLU A 53 11.81 -23.77 -4.00
CA GLU A 53 10.82 -24.84 -4.21
C GLU A 53 10.54 -25.64 -2.92
N ALA A 54 11.57 -25.96 -2.16
CA ALA A 54 11.43 -26.67 -0.88
C ALA A 54 10.57 -25.87 0.13
N PHE A 55 10.59 -24.52 0.08
CA PHE A 55 9.72 -23.69 0.92
C PHE A 55 8.27 -23.79 0.47
N THR A 56 8.00 -23.64 -0.82
CA THR A 56 6.63 -23.68 -1.36
C THR A 56 6.01 -25.06 -1.26
N ALA A 57 6.77 -26.13 -1.50
CA ALA A 57 6.34 -27.50 -1.32
C ALA A 57 5.98 -27.83 0.15
N GLY A 58 6.64 -27.21 1.11
CA GLY A 58 6.37 -27.40 2.54
C GLY A 58 5.18 -26.60 3.09
N LEU A 59 4.57 -25.69 2.34
CA LEU A 59 3.49 -24.85 2.84
C LEU A 59 2.25 -25.60 3.32
N PRO A 60 1.78 -26.69 2.64
CA PRO A 60 0.60 -27.45 3.10
C PRO A 60 0.77 -28.00 4.52
N ASP A 61 1.98 -28.43 4.88
CA ASP A 61 2.27 -28.98 6.21
C ASP A 61 2.49 -27.91 7.28
N ARG A 62 2.68 -26.68 6.85
CA ARG A 62 3.02 -25.53 7.71
C ARG A 62 1.87 -24.58 7.93
N LEU A 63 0.83 -24.61 7.08
CA LEU A 63 -0.28 -23.67 7.14
C LEU A 63 -1.60 -24.41 7.41
N ARG A 64 -2.25 -24.05 8.51
CA ARG A 64 -3.66 -24.35 8.73
C ARG A 64 -4.48 -23.19 8.15
N VAL A 65 -5.20 -23.42 7.08
CA VAL A 65 -6.11 -22.42 6.50
C VAL A 65 -7.49 -22.57 7.14
N VAL A 66 -8.03 -21.46 7.65
CA VAL A 66 -9.37 -21.36 8.21
C VAL A 66 -10.12 -20.28 7.45
N GLU A 67 -11.21 -20.63 6.79
CA GLU A 67 -12.08 -19.66 6.13
C GLU A 67 -12.87 -18.88 7.16
N THR A 68 -12.90 -17.57 7.03
CA THR A 68 -13.53 -16.62 7.95
C THR A 68 -14.18 -15.49 7.19
N ASP A 69 -15.10 -14.79 7.83
CA ASP A 69 -15.65 -13.51 7.38
C ASP A 69 -15.53 -12.48 8.49
N LEU A 70 -14.62 -11.52 8.31
CA LEU A 70 -14.38 -10.45 9.29
C LEU A 70 -15.63 -9.61 9.57
N ALA A 71 -16.56 -9.51 8.62
CA ALA A 71 -17.78 -8.75 8.79
C ALA A 71 -18.86 -9.47 9.62
N GLN A 72 -18.63 -10.75 9.97
CA GLN A 72 -19.61 -11.55 10.69
C GLN A 72 -19.18 -11.78 12.15
N PRO A 73 -20.15 -11.82 13.09
CA PRO A 73 -19.89 -12.24 14.47
C PRO A 73 -19.16 -13.59 14.51
N ARG A 74 -18.22 -13.73 15.44
CA ARG A 74 -17.35 -14.91 15.56
C ARG A 74 -16.59 -15.24 14.27
N LEU A 75 -16.32 -14.24 13.43
CA LEU A 75 -15.64 -14.39 12.14
C LEU A 75 -16.40 -15.35 11.18
N GLY A 76 -17.71 -15.47 11.31
CA GLY A 76 -18.53 -16.41 10.55
C GLY A 76 -18.34 -17.89 10.92
N LEU A 77 -17.60 -18.18 11.99
CA LEU A 77 -17.34 -19.55 12.46
C LEU A 77 -18.46 -20.07 13.36
N SER A 78 -18.60 -21.41 13.43
CA SER A 78 -19.41 -22.02 14.47
C SER A 78 -18.84 -21.71 15.85
N GLU A 79 -19.67 -21.70 16.89
CA GLU A 79 -19.24 -21.44 18.26
C GLU A 79 -18.12 -22.38 18.71
N GLN A 80 -18.24 -23.68 18.39
CA GLN A 80 -17.23 -24.68 18.69
C GLN A 80 -15.90 -24.35 18.01
N THR A 81 -15.89 -24.13 16.68
CA THR A 81 -14.67 -23.82 15.92
C THR A 81 -14.01 -22.52 16.41
N PHE A 82 -14.83 -21.51 16.74
CA PHE A 82 -14.35 -20.24 17.27
C PHE A 82 -13.61 -20.42 18.60
N HIS A 83 -14.17 -21.18 19.55
CA HIS A 83 -13.53 -21.45 20.83
C HIS A 83 -12.30 -22.38 20.72
N GLU A 84 -12.36 -23.40 19.87
CA GLU A 84 -11.20 -24.26 19.60
C GLU A 84 -10.03 -23.44 19.03
N LEU A 85 -10.33 -22.49 18.11
CA LEU A 85 -9.35 -21.59 17.53
C LEU A 85 -8.79 -20.66 18.61
N ALA A 86 -9.65 -20.01 19.40
CA ALA A 86 -9.26 -19.11 20.48
C ALA A 86 -8.37 -19.76 21.53
N ASP A 87 -8.69 -21.00 21.93
CA ASP A 87 -7.92 -21.78 22.90
C ASP A 87 -6.54 -22.22 22.35
N GLY A 88 -6.37 -22.23 21.03
CA GLY A 88 -5.13 -22.67 20.37
C GLY A 88 -4.10 -21.58 20.12
N ILE A 89 -4.46 -20.30 20.16
CA ILE A 89 -3.64 -19.17 19.67
C ILE A 89 -2.83 -18.53 20.81
N ASP A 90 -1.54 -18.29 20.58
CA ASP A 90 -0.64 -17.55 21.48
C ASP A 90 -0.38 -16.10 21.02
N ALA A 91 -0.51 -15.82 19.71
CA ALA A 91 -0.40 -14.48 19.15
C ALA A 91 -1.31 -14.33 17.92
N ILE A 92 -1.87 -13.14 17.72
CA ILE A 92 -2.71 -12.81 16.57
C ILE A 92 -2.08 -11.63 15.83
N TRP A 93 -1.82 -11.83 14.52
CA TRP A 93 -1.49 -10.76 13.61
C TRP A 93 -2.73 -10.37 12.80
N HIS A 94 -3.24 -9.17 13.06
CA HIS A 94 -4.39 -8.64 12.35
C HIS A 94 -3.93 -7.65 11.28
N SER A 95 -3.70 -8.18 10.06
CA SER A 95 -3.26 -7.42 8.88
C SER A 95 -4.35 -7.31 7.80
N ALA A 96 -5.49 -7.98 7.98
CA ALA A 96 -6.62 -7.86 7.07
C ALA A 96 -7.33 -6.51 7.27
N GLY A 97 -7.78 -5.93 6.17
CA GLY A 97 -8.54 -4.69 6.13
C GLY A 97 -8.78 -4.24 4.70
N SER A 98 -9.79 -3.42 4.49
CA SER A 98 -10.02 -2.74 3.22
C SER A 98 -9.15 -1.49 3.15
N ILE A 99 -8.43 -1.34 2.04
CA ILE A 99 -7.62 -0.14 1.70
C ILE A 99 -8.28 0.68 0.59
N ASN A 100 -9.59 0.50 0.36
CA ASN A 100 -10.32 1.23 -0.67
C ASN A 100 -10.44 2.70 -0.28
N LEU A 101 -9.63 3.57 -0.89
CA LEU A 101 -9.63 5.02 -0.61
C LEU A 101 -10.89 5.72 -1.14
N GLU A 102 -11.60 5.10 -2.08
CA GLU A 102 -12.85 5.59 -2.69
C GLU A 102 -14.10 4.91 -2.08
N GLY A 103 -13.92 4.01 -1.09
CA GLY A 103 -15.01 3.31 -0.42
C GLY A 103 -15.81 4.23 0.49
N ASP A 104 -17.09 3.91 0.68
CA ASP A 104 -17.91 4.61 1.65
C ASP A 104 -17.56 4.19 3.10
N LEU A 105 -17.81 5.08 4.05
CA LEU A 105 -17.47 4.85 5.45
C LEU A 105 -18.23 3.66 6.08
N PRO A 106 -19.54 3.43 5.83
CA PRO A 106 -20.24 2.25 6.30
C PRO A 106 -19.64 0.94 5.84
N GLU A 107 -19.23 0.82 4.56
CA GLU A 107 -18.57 -0.36 4.03
C GLU A 107 -17.21 -0.59 4.69
N LEU A 108 -16.40 0.46 4.76
CA LEU A 108 -15.08 0.40 5.38
C LEU A 108 -15.15 0.07 6.87
N ARG A 109 -16.13 0.58 7.60
CA ARG A 109 -16.37 0.22 9.02
C ARG A 109 -16.67 -1.26 9.20
N ARG A 110 -17.48 -1.87 8.32
CA ARG A 110 -17.77 -3.31 8.42
C ARG A 110 -16.49 -4.15 8.40
N THR A 111 -15.54 -3.80 7.52
CA THR A 111 -14.29 -4.57 7.40
C THR A 111 -13.24 -4.12 8.42
N ASN A 112 -13.01 -2.80 8.54
CA ASN A 112 -11.88 -2.29 9.31
C ASN A 112 -12.20 -2.15 10.80
N VAL A 113 -13.40 -1.74 11.18
CA VAL A 113 -13.78 -1.53 12.59
C VAL A 113 -14.41 -2.78 13.17
N GLU A 114 -15.52 -3.28 12.57
CA GLU A 114 -16.18 -4.48 13.08
C GLU A 114 -15.32 -5.72 12.91
N GLY A 115 -14.58 -5.83 11.78
CA GLY A 115 -13.61 -6.90 11.59
C GLY A 115 -12.53 -6.90 12.68
N THR A 116 -12.01 -5.73 13.07
CA THR A 116 -11.08 -5.59 14.20
C THR A 116 -11.75 -6.02 15.50
N ARG A 117 -13.00 -5.61 15.75
CA ARG A 117 -13.78 -6.03 16.94
C ARG A 117 -13.85 -7.56 17.05
N HIS A 118 -14.25 -8.24 15.99
CA HIS A 118 -14.39 -9.71 15.98
C HIS A 118 -13.06 -10.43 16.18
N VAL A 119 -11.95 -9.88 15.70
CA VAL A 119 -10.61 -10.41 15.97
C VAL A 119 -10.21 -10.22 17.44
N LEU A 120 -10.55 -9.07 18.03
CA LEU A 120 -10.33 -8.81 19.46
C LEU A 120 -11.22 -9.71 20.35
N GLU A 121 -12.46 -10.00 19.93
CA GLU A 121 -13.33 -10.98 20.58
C GLU A 121 -12.71 -12.39 20.54
N LEU A 122 -12.15 -12.80 19.38
CA LEU A 122 -11.41 -14.06 19.29
C LEU A 122 -10.23 -14.09 20.28
N ALA A 123 -9.49 -12.98 20.37
CA ALA A 123 -8.39 -12.86 21.32
C ALA A 123 -8.85 -12.97 22.78
N ALA A 124 -10.06 -12.51 23.11
CA ALA A 124 -10.62 -12.52 24.46
C ALA A 124 -11.28 -13.84 24.83
N ALA A 125 -11.83 -14.60 23.85
CA ALA A 125 -12.67 -15.77 24.09
C ALA A 125 -11.97 -17.00 24.62
N GLY A 126 -10.65 -17.15 24.30
CA GLY A 126 -9.88 -18.34 24.69
C GLY A 126 -9.29 -18.26 26.09
N ARG A 127 -8.88 -19.43 26.60
CA ARG A 127 -8.15 -19.57 27.87
C ARG A 127 -6.73 -19.01 27.79
N ARG A 128 -6.15 -18.99 26.61
CA ARG A 128 -4.87 -18.33 26.32
C ARG A 128 -5.08 -16.82 26.26
N ARG A 129 -4.04 -16.08 26.50
CA ARG A 129 -4.04 -14.61 26.45
C ARG A 129 -3.11 -14.16 25.31
N PRO A 130 -3.51 -14.34 24.02
CA PRO A 130 -2.64 -14.01 22.91
C PRO A 130 -2.29 -12.53 22.91
N VAL A 131 -1.04 -12.22 22.53
CA VAL A 131 -0.65 -10.85 22.17
C VAL A 131 -1.28 -10.52 20.84
N VAL A 132 -1.85 -9.33 20.73
CA VAL A 132 -2.43 -8.86 19.46
C VAL A 132 -1.48 -7.87 18.78
N HIS A 133 -1.09 -8.19 17.55
CA HIS A 133 -0.33 -7.31 16.68
C HIS A 133 -1.30 -6.74 15.65
N HIS A 134 -1.68 -5.47 15.83
CA HIS A 134 -2.63 -4.78 14.95
C HIS A 134 -1.89 -3.94 13.91
N VAL A 135 -2.05 -4.28 12.63
CA VAL A 135 -1.55 -3.48 11.53
C VAL A 135 -2.52 -2.33 11.25
N SER A 136 -2.17 -1.15 11.72
CA SER A 136 -2.85 0.12 11.46
C SER A 136 -2.27 0.82 10.22
N THR A 137 -2.14 2.11 10.23
CA THR A 137 -1.49 2.93 9.19
C THR A 137 -0.97 4.24 9.79
N ALA A 138 0.11 4.78 9.24
CA ALA A 138 0.59 6.12 9.60
C ALA A 138 -0.44 7.22 9.22
N PHE A 139 -1.39 6.90 8.36
CA PHE A 139 -2.44 7.81 7.91
C PHE A 139 -3.57 8.03 8.92
N VAL A 140 -3.57 7.35 10.09
CA VAL A 140 -4.43 7.73 11.22
C VAL A 140 -4.14 9.15 11.73
N ALA A 141 -3.02 9.76 11.34
CA ALA A 141 -2.72 11.18 11.53
C ALA A 141 -3.68 12.12 10.79
N GLY A 142 -4.59 11.59 9.96
CA GLY A 142 -5.67 12.31 9.29
C GLY A 142 -5.19 13.36 8.28
N ALA A 143 -5.98 14.42 8.09
CA ALA A 143 -5.75 15.48 7.11
C ALA A 143 -4.69 16.52 7.56
N ARG A 144 -3.87 16.23 8.56
CA ARG A 144 -2.72 17.05 8.94
C ARG A 144 -1.74 17.13 7.77
N ARG A 145 -1.59 18.28 7.16
CA ARG A 145 -0.76 18.47 5.96
C ARG A 145 0.68 18.82 6.26
N GLU A 146 1.01 19.30 7.47
CA GLU A 146 2.34 19.80 7.86
C GLU A 146 2.75 19.31 9.26
N GLY A 147 4.00 19.57 9.63
CA GLY A 147 4.55 19.22 10.94
C GLY A 147 4.98 17.77 11.03
N VAL A 148 5.01 17.25 12.25
CA VAL A 148 5.40 15.87 12.57
C VAL A 148 4.21 15.16 13.22
N ALA A 149 3.87 13.98 12.72
CA ALA A 149 2.94 13.06 13.37
C ALA A 149 3.76 12.12 14.28
N TYR A 150 3.45 12.10 15.57
CA TYR A 150 4.18 11.31 16.56
C TYR A 150 3.52 9.94 16.80
N GLU A 151 4.33 8.97 17.27
CA GLU A 151 3.87 7.59 17.49
C GLU A 151 2.81 7.48 18.62
N ASP A 152 2.81 8.39 19.58
CA ASP A 152 1.87 8.46 20.70
C ASP A 152 0.61 9.31 20.42
N GLU A 153 0.55 9.99 19.26
CA GLU A 153 -0.61 10.77 18.87
C GLU A 153 -1.69 9.88 18.23
N LEU A 154 -2.93 10.06 18.68
CA LEU A 154 -4.13 9.49 18.06
C LEU A 154 -5.30 10.44 18.31
N ASP A 155 -5.47 11.43 17.43
CA ASP A 155 -6.51 12.44 17.52
C ASP A 155 -7.15 12.70 16.14
N ASP A 156 -8.35 13.28 16.12
CA ASP A 156 -9.11 13.59 14.92
C ASP A 156 -9.28 15.09 14.66
N THR A 157 -8.48 15.93 15.32
CA THR A 157 -8.59 17.39 15.27
C THR A 157 -8.38 17.96 13.86
N SER A 158 -7.58 17.29 13.04
CA SER A 158 -7.34 17.66 11.64
C SER A 158 -8.38 17.09 10.67
N GLY A 159 -9.32 16.24 11.13
CA GLY A 159 -10.21 15.49 10.26
C GLY A 159 -9.45 14.40 9.46
N PHE A 160 -10.06 13.92 8.38
CA PHE A 160 -9.54 12.83 7.55
C PHE A 160 -9.65 13.19 6.08
N GLU A 161 -8.67 12.80 5.27
CA GLU A 161 -8.71 13.01 3.82
C GLU A 161 -9.75 12.10 3.14
N ASN A 162 -10.03 10.92 3.71
CA ASN A 162 -11.00 9.97 3.17
C ASN A 162 -11.58 9.06 4.26
N ALA A 163 -12.59 8.27 3.87
CA ALA A 163 -13.27 7.34 4.77
C ALA A 163 -12.35 6.18 5.25
N TYR A 164 -11.33 5.82 4.45
CA TYR A 164 -10.34 4.82 4.85
C TYR A 164 -9.57 5.26 6.10
N GLU A 165 -8.98 6.47 6.08
CA GLU A 165 -8.23 7.00 7.24
C GLU A 165 -9.11 7.00 8.50
N ARG A 166 -10.34 7.49 8.36
CA ARG A 166 -11.30 7.51 9.46
C ARG A 166 -11.59 6.12 9.99
N SER A 167 -11.84 5.15 9.12
CA SER A 167 -12.13 3.77 9.55
C SER A 167 -10.95 3.12 10.28
N LYS A 168 -9.71 3.39 9.85
CA LYS A 168 -8.49 2.89 10.51
C LYS A 168 -8.26 3.57 11.86
N TYR A 169 -8.52 4.88 11.95
CA TYR A 169 -8.50 5.60 13.21
C TYR A 169 -9.50 5.03 14.23
N GLU A 170 -10.75 4.82 13.81
CA GLU A 170 -11.79 4.24 14.66
C GLU A 170 -11.45 2.80 15.11
N ALA A 171 -10.87 1.99 14.22
CA ALA A 171 -10.37 0.66 14.57
C ALA A 171 -9.25 0.71 15.61
N GLU A 172 -8.33 1.65 15.50
CA GLU A 172 -7.24 1.81 16.46
C GLU A 172 -7.74 2.30 17.82
N LEU A 173 -8.71 3.21 17.87
CA LEU A 173 -9.41 3.59 19.11
C LEU A 173 -10.03 2.38 19.82
N LEU A 174 -10.67 1.49 19.04
CA LEU A 174 -11.24 0.25 19.56
C LEU A 174 -10.16 -0.65 20.16
N VAL A 175 -9.00 -0.79 19.51
CA VAL A 175 -7.85 -1.55 20.00
C VAL A 175 -7.34 -0.99 21.33
N HIS A 176 -7.22 0.34 21.45
CA HIS A 176 -6.81 0.99 22.70
C HIS A 176 -7.83 0.78 23.83
N ALA A 177 -9.13 0.88 23.53
CA ALA A 177 -10.20 0.63 24.49
C ALA A 177 -10.16 -0.82 25.00
N TRP A 178 -10.05 -1.79 24.06
CA TRP A 178 -9.99 -3.21 24.39
C TRP A 178 -8.76 -3.56 25.25
N SER A 179 -7.59 -3.02 24.90
CA SER A 179 -6.37 -3.23 25.70
C SER A 179 -6.54 -2.79 27.15
N ARG A 180 -7.14 -1.60 27.37
CA ARG A 180 -7.43 -1.08 28.73
C ARG A 180 -8.45 -1.93 29.47
N GLU A 181 -9.54 -2.30 28.82
CA GLU A 181 -10.64 -3.08 29.40
C GLU A 181 -10.16 -4.47 29.86
N HIS A 182 -9.36 -5.14 29.02
CA HIS A 182 -8.93 -6.51 29.29
C HIS A 182 -7.57 -6.58 29.99
N GLY A 183 -6.86 -5.47 30.20
CA GLY A 183 -5.50 -5.43 30.77
C GLY A 183 -4.51 -6.26 29.95
N ARG A 184 -4.55 -6.14 28.62
CA ARG A 184 -3.77 -6.99 27.71
C ARG A 184 -2.89 -6.19 26.76
N PRO A 185 -1.63 -6.63 26.55
CA PRO A 185 -0.73 -5.93 25.66
C PRO A 185 -1.17 -6.02 24.21
N VAL A 186 -1.06 -4.91 23.50
CA VAL A 186 -1.28 -4.83 22.05
C VAL A 186 -0.12 -4.07 21.44
N LEU A 187 0.34 -4.58 20.29
CA LEU A 187 1.29 -3.89 19.42
C LEU A 187 0.55 -3.28 18.23
N VAL A 188 0.58 -1.97 18.12
CA VAL A 188 0.03 -1.23 16.98
C VAL A 188 1.17 -0.85 16.05
N LEU A 189 1.07 -1.27 14.79
CA LEU A 189 2.07 -1.05 13.76
C LEU A 189 1.47 -0.15 12.67
N ARG A 190 2.02 1.04 12.49
CA ARG A 190 1.54 2.07 11.57
C ARG A 190 2.48 2.19 10.37
N PRO A 191 2.34 1.34 9.33
CA PRO A 191 3.11 1.51 8.11
C PRO A 191 2.68 2.75 7.33
N SER A 192 3.64 3.34 6.60
CA SER A 192 3.38 4.33 5.55
C SER A 192 2.93 3.66 4.24
N ILE A 193 3.04 4.36 3.10
CA ILE A 193 2.72 3.77 1.79
C ILE A 193 3.76 2.69 1.46
N LEU A 194 3.28 1.47 1.32
CA LEU A 194 4.14 0.33 1.01
C LEU A 194 4.32 0.17 -0.49
N VAL A 195 5.56 -0.02 -0.92
CA VAL A 195 5.96 -0.19 -2.32
C VAL A 195 6.86 -1.40 -2.49
N THR A 196 7.03 -1.87 -3.73
CA THR A 196 7.95 -2.95 -4.10
C THR A 196 8.60 -2.64 -5.45
N ASP A 197 9.76 -3.21 -5.71
CA ASP A 197 10.43 -3.21 -7.00
C ASP A 197 10.07 -4.45 -7.85
N LEU A 198 9.25 -5.34 -7.31
CA LEU A 198 8.75 -6.50 -8.05
C LEU A 198 7.78 -6.05 -9.16
N PRO A 199 8.01 -6.47 -10.41
CA PRO A 199 7.14 -6.10 -11.52
C PRO A 199 5.69 -6.55 -11.28
N PRO A 200 4.70 -5.81 -11.79
CA PRO A 200 3.29 -6.19 -11.69
C PRO A 200 3.04 -7.57 -12.29
N HIS A 201 2.24 -8.37 -11.60
CA HIS A 201 1.79 -9.68 -12.08
C HIS A 201 0.34 -9.90 -11.66
N PRO A 202 -0.53 -10.51 -12.53
CA PRO A 202 -1.95 -10.73 -12.21
C PRO A 202 -2.20 -11.55 -10.94
N ASP A 203 -1.30 -12.50 -10.63
CA ASP A 203 -1.39 -13.36 -9.47
C ASP A 203 -0.73 -12.77 -8.21
N LEU A 204 -0.17 -11.56 -8.28
CA LEU A 204 0.39 -10.84 -7.14
C LEU A 204 -0.54 -9.71 -6.70
N PRO A 205 -0.65 -9.47 -5.38
CA PRO A 205 -1.36 -8.29 -4.90
C PRO A 205 -0.71 -7.01 -5.43
N ALA A 206 -1.53 -6.11 -5.98
CA ALA A 206 -1.08 -4.82 -6.46
C ALA A 206 -0.64 -3.91 -5.31
N HIS A 207 0.44 -3.15 -5.49
CA HIS A 207 0.80 -2.10 -4.54
C HIS A 207 0.05 -0.78 -4.86
N PRO A 208 -0.10 0.13 -3.89
CA PRO A 208 -0.97 1.31 -4.04
C PRO A 208 -0.69 2.19 -5.25
N LEU A 209 0.57 2.38 -5.63
CA LEU A 209 0.92 3.24 -6.78
C LEU A 209 0.47 2.67 -8.14
N LEU A 210 0.29 1.34 -8.25
CA LEU A 210 -0.27 0.73 -9.47
C LEU A 210 -1.71 1.17 -9.73
N VAL A 211 -2.45 1.53 -8.70
CA VAL A 211 -3.81 2.06 -8.85
C VAL A 211 -3.76 3.40 -9.57
N ILE A 212 -2.84 4.30 -9.19
CA ILE A 212 -2.67 5.61 -9.84
C ILE A 212 -2.32 5.44 -11.32
N GLU A 213 -1.35 4.57 -11.62
CA GLU A 213 -0.93 4.31 -12.99
C GLU A 213 -2.10 3.78 -13.84
N ARG A 214 -2.90 2.86 -13.28
CA ARG A 214 -4.09 2.31 -13.95
C ARG A 214 -5.14 3.38 -14.21
N ILE A 215 -5.45 4.21 -13.21
CA ILE A 215 -6.39 5.32 -13.32
C ILE A 215 -5.99 6.27 -14.46
N LEU A 216 -4.73 6.72 -14.47
CA LEU A 216 -4.21 7.61 -15.50
C LEU A 216 -4.25 6.98 -16.89
N ARG A 217 -3.96 5.70 -16.99
CA ARG A 217 -4.03 4.95 -18.26
C ARG A 217 -5.47 4.82 -18.77
N ASP A 218 -6.39 4.48 -17.89
CA ASP A 218 -7.81 4.29 -18.26
C ASP A 218 -8.48 5.63 -18.60
N ALA A 219 -8.18 6.68 -17.83
CA ALA A 219 -8.62 8.05 -18.12
C ALA A 219 -8.15 8.51 -19.50
N ARG A 220 -6.90 8.23 -19.88
CA ARG A 220 -6.38 8.55 -21.20
C ARG A 220 -7.07 7.77 -22.33
N ARG A 221 -7.35 6.47 -22.12
CA ARG A 221 -8.09 5.66 -23.09
C ARG A 221 -9.50 6.19 -23.32
N ALA A 222 -10.17 6.63 -22.25
CA ALA A 222 -11.51 7.19 -22.32
C ALA A 222 -11.54 8.56 -23.04
N ALA A 223 -10.47 9.36 -22.86
CA ALA A 223 -10.35 10.66 -23.53
C ALA A 223 -10.12 10.59 -25.06
N GLY A 224 -9.77 9.41 -25.61
CA GLY A 224 -9.55 9.20 -27.05
C GLY A 224 -8.34 9.94 -27.63
N PRO A 225 -7.93 9.66 -28.88
CA PRO A 225 -6.75 10.28 -29.50
C PRO A 225 -6.93 11.75 -29.92
N GLY A 226 -8.04 12.43 -29.58
CA GLY A 226 -8.39 13.76 -30.05
C GLY A 226 -8.83 14.81 -29.03
N SER A 227 -8.78 14.53 -27.72
CA SER A 227 -9.27 15.47 -26.68
C SER A 227 -8.23 16.48 -26.15
N GLY A 228 -7.12 16.67 -26.85
CA GLY A 228 -6.25 17.83 -26.66
C GLY A 228 -6.94 19.04 -27.28
N GLY A 229 -7.43 19.98 -26.41
CA GLY A 229 -8.24 21.12 -26.80
C GLY A 229 -7.75 21.83 -28.06
N ALA A 230 -8.56 21.83 -29.08
CA ALA A 230 -8.42 22.67 -30.23
C ALA A 230 -9.15 24.01 -29.96
N ASP A 231 -8.47 24.88 -29.18
CA ASP A 231 -8.67 26.32 -29.26
C ASP A 231 -7.34 26.93 -29.69
N GLY A 232 -7.04 26.70 -30.97
CA GLY A 232 -5.89 27.29 -31.65
C GLY A 232 -6.31 27.47 -33.12
N ILE A 233 -6.69 28.69 -33.43
CA ILE A 233 -6.94 29.29 -34.74
C ILE A 233 -6.10 28.60 -35.82
N ALA A 234 -6.76 27.89 -36.73
CA ALA A 234 -6.16 27.42 -37.96
C ALA A 234 -5.79 28.66 -38.81
N PRO A 235 -4.54 28.80 -39.29
CA PRO A 235 -4.26 29.82 -40.31
C PRO A 235 -4.93 29.38 -41.60
N GLU A 236 -5.84 30.22 -42.11
CA GLU A 236 -6.40 30.09 -43.44
C GLU A 236 -5.28 30.06 -44.47
N CYS A 237 -5.06 28.92 -45.06
CA CYS A 237 -4.22 28.81 -46.25
C CYS A 237 -5.03 29.27 -47.46
N HIS A 238 -4.77 30.49 -47.90
CA HIS A 238 -5.20 30.97 -49.24
C HIS A 238 -4.61 30.09 -50.34
N ALA A 239 -5.47 29.47 -51.10
CA ALA A 239 -5.12 28.73 -52.30
C ALA A 239 -4.67 29.71 -53.42
N GLY A 240 -3.40 29.64 -53.79
CA GLY A 240 -2.83 30.21 -55.00
C GLY A 240 -2.49 29.08 -55.99
N PRO A 241 -2.50 29.31 -57.30
CA PRO A 241 -2.60 28.25 -58.29
C PRO A 241 -1.25 27.71 -58.78
N ARG A 242 -1.21 26.38 -58.95
CA ARG A 242 -0.39 25.55 -59.88
C ARG A 242 1.11 25.75 -59.93
N GLY A 243 1.82 24.68 -59.68
CA GLY A 243 3.20 24.46 -60.18
C GLY A 243 3.96 23.39 -59.51
N GLY A 244 4.18 22.23 -60.16
CA GLY A 244 5.30 21.33 -60.02
C GLY A 244 5.39 20.38 -58.82
N PRO A 245 5.91 19.13 -59.03
CA PRO A 245 6.18 18.22 -57.95
C PRO A 245 7.33 18.75 -57.09
N PRO A 246 7.31 18.56 -55.72
CA PRO A 246 8.38 19.00 -54.86
C PRO A 246 9.61 18.10 -55.03
N PRO A 247 10.83 18.66 -54.87
CA PRO A 247 12.04 17.87 -54.88
C PRO A 247 12.17 17.05 -53.58
N ASP A 248 12.75 15.88 -53.73
CA ASP A 248 13.08 14.92 -52.69
C ASP A 248 13.84 15.53 -51.48
N GLY A 249 13.44 15.11 -50.26
CA GLY A 249 14.35 15.04 -49.13
C GLY A 249 14.42 16.28 -48.25
N GLY A 250 13.37 16.56 -47.48
CA GLY A 250 13.51 17.32 -46.21
C GLY A 250 13.16 16.43 -45.02
N PRO A 251 13.98 16.41 -43.97
CA PRO A 251 13.67 15.63 -42.79
C PRO A 251 12.60 16.37 -41.98
N PHE A 252 11.34 16.07 -42.18
CA PHE A 252 10.37 16.27 -41.12
C PHE A 252 10.67 15.26 -40.04
N GLY A 253 11.47 15.70 -39.09
CA GLY A 253 11.64 14.96 -37.86
C GLY A 253 10.28 14.65 -37.24
N PRO A 254 10.12 13.56 -36.47
CA PRO A 254 8.85 13.21 -35.88
C PRO A 254 8.32 14.43 -35.12
N VAL A 255 7.13 14.91 -35.51
CA VAL A 255 6.42 15.93 -34.75
C VAL A 255 6.30 15.36 -33.33
N ALA A 256 6.99 15.96 -32.38
CA ALA A 256 6.94 15.53 -31.00
C ALA A 256 5.46 15.55 -30.59
N ALA A 257 4.89 14.38 -30.36
CA ALA A 257 3.48 14.26 -30.01
C ALA A 257 3.24 15.12 -28.76
N VAL A 258 2.41 16.15 -28.88
CA VAL A 258 2.06 17.04 -27.78
C VAL A 258 1.43 16.17 -26.69
N ARG A 259 2.07 16.10 -25.53
CA ARG A 259 1.54 15.34 -24.39
C ARG A 259 0.36 16.11 -23.80
N PRO A 260 -0.80 15.47 -23.60
CA PRO A 260 -1.90 16.09 -22.89
C PRO A 260 -1.44 16.59 -21.52
N ARG A 261 -1.82 17.81 -21.16
CA ARG A 261 -1.52 18.40 -19.83
C ARG A 261 -2.68 18.11 -18.90
N VAL A 262 -2.36 17.80 -17.65
CA VAL A 262 -3.32 17.52 -16.58
C VAL A 262 -2.91 18.33 -15.37
N ARG A 263 -3.80 19.20 -14.90
CA ARG A 263 -3.61 19.93 -13.64
C ARG A 263 -4.19 19.08 -12.50
N THR A 264 -3.41 18.83 -11.47
CA THR A 264 -3.85 18.12 -10.26
C THR A 264 -3.48 18.91 -9.02
N VAL A 265 -4.36 18.89 -8.03
CA VAL A 265 -4.07 19.54 -6.75
C VAL A 265 -2.89 18.84 -6.09
N GLY A 266 -1.85 19.62 -5.76
CA GLY A 266 -0.65 19.10 -5.13
C GLY A 266 0.32 20.25 -4.85
N HIS A 267 1.40 19.93 -4.13
CA HIS A 267 2.37 20.94 -3.74
C HIS A 267 3.78 20.59 -4.23
N ALA A 268 4.49 21.55 -4.82
CA ALA A 268 5.85 21.34 -5.36
C ALA A 268 6.85 20.87 -4.28
N HIS A 269 6.62 21.22 -3.01
CA HIS A 269 7.39 20.73 -1.85
C HIS A 269 6.67 19.59 -1.11
N GLY A 270 5.63 19.01 -1.72
CA GLY A 270 4.93 17.85 -1.19
C GLY A 270 5.87 16.65 -1.08
N ARG A 271 5.56 15.76 -0.16
CA ARG A 271 6.36 14.56 0.10
C ARG A 271 5.48 13.38 0.46
N LEU A 272 5.88 12.21 0.00
CA LEU A 272 5.24 10.94 0.32
C LEU A 272 6.24 10.06 1.05
N ASN A 273 5.82 9.48 2.16
CA ASN A 273 6.62 8.46 2.82
C ASN A 273 6.33 7.11 2.15
N LEU A 274 7.31 6.61 1.40
CA LEU A 274 7.23 5.34 0.67
C LEU A 274 8.23 4.36 1.30
N LEU A 275 7.75 3.19 1.71
CA LEU A 275 8.56 2.17 2.38
C LEU A 275 8.50 0.85 1.62
N GLN A 276 9.65 0.18 1.46
CA GLN A 276 9.70 -1.16 0.89
C GLN A 276 8.91 -2.14 1.75
N VAL A 277 7.97 -2.87 1.15
CA VAL A 277 7.09 -3.79 1.89
C VAL A 277 7.84 -4.93 2.56
N GLU A 278 8.93 -5.39 1.97
CA GLU A 278 9.81 -6.41 2.52
C GLU A 278 10.48 -5.93 3.82
N HIS A 279 11.00 -4.69 3.80
CA HIS A 279 11.60 -4.07 4.98
C HIS A 279 10.54 -3.78 6.06
N ALA A 280 9.35 -3.30 5.67
CA ALA A 280 8.25 -3.10 6.60
C ALA A 280 7.90 -4.38 7.37
N ALA A 281 7.78 -5.52 6.65
CA ALA A 281 7.52 -6.81 7.28
C ALA A 281 8.65 -7.25 8.24
N ASP A 282 9.92 -7.02 7.87
CA ASP A 282 11.08 -7.31 8.73
C ASP A 282 11.05 -6.48 10.02
N VAL A 283 10.83 -5.18 9.91
CA VAL A 283 10.72 -4.27 11.08
C VAL A 283 9.56 -4.69 11.98
N MET A 284 8.38 -4.96 11.41
CA MET A 284 7.20 -5.36 12.18
C MET A 284 7.44 -6.66 12.96
N VAL A 285 8.01 -7.68 12.33
CA VAL A 285 8.27 -8.96 13.01
C VAL A 285 9.33 -8.81 14.09
N ARG A 286 10.35 -7.98 13.89
CA ARG A 286 11.36 -7.69 14.93
C ARG A 286 10.75 -6.95 16.12
N LEU A 287 9.90 -5.94 15.89
CA LEU A 287 9.19 -5.23 16.97
C LEU A 287 8.29 -6.18 17.77
N ALA A 288 7.62 -7.10 17.10
CA ALA A 288 6.77 -8.11 17.74
C ALA A 288 7.55 -9.14 18.59
N GLY A 289 8.85 -9.29 18.34
CA GLY A 289 9.75 -10.11 19.14
C GLY A 289 10.20 -9.45 20.45
N LEU A 290 9.90 -8.17 20.65
CA LEU A 290 10.25 -7.45 21.88
C LEU A 290 9.23 -7.71 22.99
N THR A 291 9.66 -7.53 24.24
CA THR A 291 8.74 -7.65 25.37
C THR A 291 7.74 -6.48 25.38
N PRO A 292 6.42 -6.77 25.38
CA PRO A 292 5.41 -5.72 25.45
C PRO A 292 5.49 -4.90 26.74
N SER A 293 5.15 -3.60 26.67
CA SER A 293 5.12 -2.71 27.85
C SER A 293 3.96 -2.99 28.82
N GLY A 294 3.00 -3.82 28.45
CA GLY A 294 1.82 -4.16 29.24
C GLY A 294 0.56 -3.38 28.86
N GLY A 295 0.67 -2.40 27.98
CA GLY A 295 -0.43 -1.62 27.40
C GLY A 295 -0.43 -1.68 25.87
N VAL A 296 -0.71 -0.54 25.24
CA VAL A 296 -0.59 -0.41 23.78
C VAL A 296 0.78 0.20 23.45
N ASP A 297 1.59 -0.56 22.73
CA ASP A 297 2.84 -0.09 22.15
C ASP A 297 2.59 0.28 20.70
N THR A 298 2.72 1.55 20.34
CA THR A 298 2.50 2.05 18.97
C THR A 298 3.84 2.41 18.33
N TYR A 299 4.01 1.99 17.07
CA TYR A 299 5.22 2.22 16.29
C TYR A 299 4.90 2.67 14.88
N HIS A 300 5.54 3.74 14.41
CA HIS A 300 5.56 4.11 13.01
C HIS A 300 6.57 3.26 12.23
N VAL A 301 6.07 2.48 11.29
CA VAL A 301 6.90 1.67 10.38
C VAL A 301 7.01 2.43 9.06
N VAL A 302 7.94 3.38 9.02
CA VAL A 302 8.07 4.38 7.98
C VAL A 302 9.50 4.47 7.48
N HIS A 303 9.70 5.04 6.29
CA HIS A 303 11.02 5.32 5.76
C HIS A 303 11.62 6.58 6.44
N ASP A 304 12.92 6.57 6.73
CA ASP A 304 13.63 7.72 7.31
C ASP A 304 13.76 8.93 6.36
N ARG A 305 13.46 8.72 5.07
CA ARG A 305 13.47 9.75 4.01
C ARG A 305 12.20 9.70 3.20
N ASP A 306 11.57 10.86 3.06
CA ASP A 306 10.40 11.01 2.21
C ASP A 306 10.81 11.13 0.73
N VAL A 307 9.95 10.66 -0.18
CA VAL A 307 10.08 10.86 -1.61
C VAL A 307 9.37 12.17 -1.99
N PRO A 308 10.05 13.13 -2.66
CA PRO A 308 9.39 14.34 -3.14
C PRO A 308 8.27 14.05 -4.13
N VAL A 309 7.14 14.75 -4.01
CA VAL A 309 6.01 14.61 -4.95
C VAL A 309 6.43 14.84 -6.41
N PRO A 310 7.31 15.81 -6.76
CA PRO A 310 7.80 15.95 -8.13
C PRO A 310 8.50 14.70 -8.69
N THR A 311 9.14 13.89 -7.82
CA THR A 311 9.73 12.60 -8.24
C THR A 311 8.65 11.61 -8.65
N VAL A 312 7.54 11.55 -7.90
CA VAL A 312 6.40 10.69 -8.22
C VAL A 312 5.70 11.18 -9.50
N VAL A 313 5.54 12.48 -9.67
CA VAL A 313 5.02 13.08 -10.92
C VAL A 313 5.89 12.68 -12.10
N THR A 314 7.21 12.85 -12.02
CA THR A 314 8.15 12.43 -13.07
C THR A 314 8.00 10.93 -13.41
N LEU A 315 7.80 10.07 -12.41
CA LEU A 315 7.56 8.65 -12.61
C LEU A 315 6.26 8.39 -13.40
N LEU A 316 5.18 9.06 -13.00
CA LEU A 316 3.87 8.93 -13.67
C LEU A 316 3.91 9.42 -15.10
N GLU A 317 4.60 10.53 -15.39
CA GLU A 317 4.80 11.07 -16.73
C GLU A 317 5.64 10.15 -17.65
N ARG A 318 6.48 9.30 -17.07
CA ARG A 318 7.22 8.26 -17.79
C ARG A 318 6.33 7.04 -18.10
N LEU A 319 5.47 6.67 -17.17
CA LEU A 319 4.57 5.52 -17.29
C LEU A 319 3.41 5.78 -18.26
N VAL A 320 2.87 6.99 -18.20
CA VAL A 320 1.74 7.43 -19.02
C VAL A 320 2.17 8.70 -19.75
N PRO A 321 2.04 8.79 -21.10
CA PRO A 321 2.50 9.96 -21.88
C PRO A 321 1.58 11.17 -21.67
N LEU A 322 1.59 11.70 -20.44
CA LEU A 322 0.94 12.91 -19.95
C LEU A 322 1.99 13.89 -19.48
N SER A 323 1.62 15.14 -19.29
CA SER A 323 2.35 16.14 -18.50
C SER A 323 1.46 16.55 -17.33
N ILE A 324 2.00 16.50 -16.10
CA ILE A 324 1.24 16.75 -14.87
C ILE A 324 1.71 18.06 -14.24
N ASP A 325 0.82 19.03 -14.17
CA ASP A 325 1.05 20.31 -13.49
C ASP A 325 0.45 20.26 -12.09
N LEU A 326 1.27 20.48 -11.07
CA LEU A 326 0.79 20.63 -9.71
C LEU A 326 0.23 22.05 -9.51
N VAL A 327 -1.01 22.13 -9.03
CA VAL A 327 -1.71 23.38 -8.73
C VAL A 327 -2.18 23.40 -7.28
N ASP A 328 -2.27 24.60 -6.67
CA ASP A 328 -2.68 24.73 -5.26
C ASP A 328 -4.20 24.51 -5.07
N THR A 329 -4.99 24.84 -6.09
CA THR A 329 -6.45 24.75 -6.06
C THR A 329 -6.96 24.05 -7.31
N LYS A 330 -8.12 23.41 -7.16
CA LYS A 330 -8.81 22.78 -8.30
C LYS A 330 -9.12 23.81 -9.37
N PRO A 331 -8.83 23.51 -10.67
CA PRO A 331 -9.21 24.40 -11.76
C PRO A 331 -10.73 24.60 -11.88
N ASP A 332 -11.15 25.84 -12.13
CA ASP A 332 -12.57 26.14 -12.36
C ASP A 332 -13.08 25.63 -13.73
N ASP A 333 -12.16 25.38 -14.66
CA ASP A 333 -12.38 24.91 -16.01
C ASP A 333 -11.68 23.56 -16.28
N PRO A 334 -12.07 22.47 -15.62
CA PRO A 334 -11.38 21.20 -15.78
C PRO A 334 -11.57 20.64 -17.20
N SER A 335 -10.50 20.16 -17.81
CA SER A 335 -10.57 19.37 -19.03
C SER A 335 -11.31 18.04 -18.78
N ALA A 336 -11.75 17.36 -19.84
CA ALA A 336 -12.41 16.06 -19.71
C ALA A 336 -11.53 15.03 -18.98
N LEU A 337 -10.20 15.11 -19.15
CA LEU A 337 -9.25 14.23 -18.48
C LEU A 337 -9.11 14.58 -17.00
N GLU A 338 -9.06 15.86 -16.64
CA GLU A 338 -9.04 16.32 -15.24
C GLU A 338 -10.34 15.97 -14.52
N ALA A 339 -11.50 16.11 -15.19
CA ALA A 339 -12.78 15.71 -14.62
C ALA A 339 -12.87 14.20 -14.34
N LEU A 340 -12.19 13.36 -15.13
CA LEU A 340 -12.10 11.92 -14.85
C LEU A 340 -11.27 11.61 -13.58
N LEU A 341 -10.24 12.41 -13.29
CA LEU A 341 -9.46 12.24 -12.07
C LEU A 341 -10.24 12.60 -10.80
N ASP A 342 -11.29 13.42 -10.94
CA ASP A 342 -12.20 13.74 -9.84
C ASP A 342 -13.03 12.55 -9.34
N PHE A 343 -13.15 11.49 -10.12
CA PHE A 343 -13.76 10.23 -9.64
C PHE A 343 -12.86 9.45 -8.69
N TYR A 344 -11.61 9.90 -8.47
CA TYR A 344 -10.65 9.26 -7.58
C TYR A 344 -10.11 10.25 -6.53
N PRO A 345 -10.99 10.90 -5.74
CA PRO A 345 -10.60 11.94 -4.80
C PRO A 345 -9.78 11.43 -3.62
N GLY A 346 -9.80 10.11 -3.35
CA GLY A 346 -9.17 9.53 -2.17
C GLY A 346 -7.64 9.55 -2.18
N MET A 347 -6.99 9.72 -3.34
CA MET A 347 -5.52 9.69 -3.45
C MET A 347 -4.90 11.07 -3.69
N THR A 348 -5.58 11.96 -4.39
CA THR A 348 -5.04 13.28 -4.79
C THR A 348 -4.65 14.16 -3.62
N PRO A 349 -5.34 14.18 -2.45
CA PRO A 349 -4.96 15.01 -1.32
C PRO A 349 -3.55 14.77 -0.80
N TYR A 350 -3.04 13.54 -0.92
CA TYR A 350 -1.70 13.19 -0.44
C TYR A 350 -0.58 13.91 -1.20
N LEU A 351 -0.82 14.37 -2.43
CA LEU A 351 0.16 15.15 -3.20
C LEU A 351 0.42 16.55 -2.60
N ALA A 352 -0.46 17.03 -1.72
CA ALA A 352 -0.30 18.29 -1.02
C ALA A 352 0.36 18.16 0.36
N HIS A 353 0.61 16.94 0.85
CA HIS A 353 1.15 16.72 2.18
C HIS A 353 2.63 17.03 2.27
N ARG A 354 3.00 17.72 3.35
CA ARG A 354 4.38 18.06 3.74
C ARG A 354 4.73 17.53 5.13
N ARG A 355 3.81 16.77 5.75
CA ARG A 355 4.03 16.17 7.07
C ARG A 355 5.12 15.11 7.04
N ARG A 356 5.74 14.90 8.19
CA ARG A 356 6.68 13.83 8.46
C ARG A 356 6.10 12.91 9.53
N TYR A 357 6.66 11.73 9.64
CA TYR A 357 6.31 10.79 10.69
C TYR A 357 7.51 10.61 11.61
N ASP A 358 7.28 10.67 12.91
CA ASP A 358 8.29 10.31 13.91
C ASP A 358 8.44 8.79 13.96
N ASP A 359 9.68 8.30 13.91
CA ASP A 359 10.05 6.88 14.00
C ASP A 359 11.13 6.65 15.08
N THR A 360 11.24 7.61 16.01
CA THR A 360 12.31 7.63 17.01
C THR A 360 12.30 6.38 17.89
N ARG A 361 11.12 5.86 18.25
CA ARG A 361 10.99 4.64 19.05
C ARG A 361 11.50 3.43 18.27
N VAL A 362 11.11 3.28 17.02
CA VAL A 362 11.57 2.17 16.15
C VAL A 362 13.09 2.23 15.99
N ARG A 363 13.64 3.40 15.72
CA ARG A 363 15.10 3.59 15.58
C ARG A 363 15.86 3.31 16.86
N SER A 364 15.33 3.69 18.02
CA SER A 364 15.98 3.41 19.31
C SER A 364 15.98 1.92 19.66
N LEU A 365 14.95 1.19 19.29
CA LEU A 365 14.81 -0.24 19.59
C LEU A 365 15.60 -1.13 18.61
N LEU A 366 15.58 -0.80 17.31
CA LEU A 366 16.15 -1.66 16.28
C LEU A 366 17.50 -1.16 15.73
N GLY A 367 17.90 0.06 16.08
CA GLY A 367 19.17 0.65 15.64
C GLY A 367 19.30 0.70 14.11
N PRO A 368 20.45 0.29 13.54
CA PRO A 368 20.67 0.30 12.10
C PRO A 368 19.67 -0.53 11.30
N SER A 369 19.07 -1.57 11.92
CA SER A 369 18.08 -2.44 11.28
C SER A 369 16.73 -1.77 11.02
N ALA A 370 16.48 -0.60 11.61
CA ALA A 370 15.30 0.22 11.30
C ALA A 370 15.41 0.98 9.98
N ARG A 371 16.63 1.11 9.40
CA ARG A 371 16.86 1.88 8.18
C ARG A 371 16.65 1.03 6.95
N SER A 372 15.95 1.61 5.98
CA SER A 372 15.73 1.01 4.66
C SER A 372 16.67 1.62 3.61
N ALA A 373 16.86 0.90 2.50
CA ALA A 373 17.52 1.46 1.33
C ALA A 373 16.67 2.61 0.74
N PRO A 374 17.27 3.62 0.09
CA PRO A 374 16.51 4.70 -0.52
C PRO A 374 15.50 4.20 -1.56
N VAL A 375 14.27 4.76 -1.54
CA VAL A 375 13.28 4.54 -2.58
C VAL A 375 13.48 5.59 -3.67
N GLY A 376 14.15 5.22 -4.75
CA GLY A 376 14.41 6.08 -5.90
C GLY A 376 13.49 5.79 -7.09
N LEU A 377 13.67 6.57 -8.18
CA LEU A 377 12.91 6.39 -9.42
C LEU A 377 13.05 4.98 -9.99
N ASP A 378 14.25 4.40 -9.98
CA ASP A 378 14.52 3.08 -10.56
C ASP A 378 13.81 1.98 -9.77
N TYR A 379 13.81 2.07 -8.43
CA TYR A 379 13.05 1.16 -7.58
C TYR A 379 11.55 1.21 -7.90
N LEU A 380 10.99 2.41 -7.94
CA LEU A 380 9.57 2.60 -8.25
C LEU A 380 9.23 2.20 -9.68
N TRP A 381 10.12 2.49 -10.63
CA TRP A 381 9.96 2.08 -12.01
C TRP A 381 9.87 0.56 -12.15
N SER A 382 10.75 -0.18 -11.48
CA SER A 382 10.76 -1.64 -11.49
C SER A 382 9.44 -2.23 -10.98
N GLY A 383 8.86 -1.62 -9.93
CA GLY A 383 7.59 -2.05 -9.36
C GLY A 383 6.34 -1.65 -10.15
N LEU A 384 6.45 -0.75 -11.14
CA LEU A 384 5.31 -0.21 -11.89
C LEU A 384 5.34 -0.56 -13.37
N ALA A 385 6.54 -0.70 -13.96
CA ALA A 385 6.67 -0.97 -15.38
C ALA A 385 6.34 -2.43 -15.72
N PRO A 386 5.56 -2.69 -16.79
CA PRO A 386 5.40 -4.04 -17.31
C PRO A 386 6.76 -4.63 -17.71
N ARG A 387 6.93 -5.95 -17.54
CA ARG A 387 8.20 -6.67 -17.85
C ARG A 387 8.72 -6.46 -19.28
N ASP A 388 7.85 -6.12 -20.23
CA ASP A 388 8.19 -5.94 -21.65
C ASP A 388 8.76 -4.55 -21.99
N ARG A 389 8.87 -3.64 -21.02
CA ARG A 389 9.51 -2.34 -21.20
C ARG A 389 10.91 -2.36 -20.64
N ALA A 390 11.90 -2.34 -21.54
CA ALA A 390 13.30 -2.22 -21.16
C ALA A 390 13.55 -0.96 -20.32
N PRO A 391 14.42 -1.01 -19.28
CA PRO A 391 14.81 0.17 -18.54
C PRO A 391 15.49 1.18 -19.47
N VAL A 392 15.01 2.42 -19.44
CA VAL A 392 15.66 3.54 -20.15
C VAL A 392 16.66 4.17 -19.19
N GLY A 393 17.90 3.72 -19.23
CA GLY A 393 19.01 4.29 -18.46
C GLY A 393 20.20 3.35 -18.35
N PRO A 394 21.42 3.84 -18.03
CA PRO A 394 22.63 3.03 -18.07
C PRO A 394 22.59 1.89 -17.05
N ALA A 395 23.09 0.75 -17.52
CA ALA A 395 23.25 -0.46 -16.75
C ALA A 395 24.23 -0.22 -15.60
N ASP A 396 23.74 -0.33 -14.36
CA ASP A 396 24.48 -0.77 -13.19
C ASP A 396 23.46 -0.98 -12.06
N ALA A 397 22.77 -2.13 -12.07
CA ALA A 397 21.94 -2.56 -10.95
C ALA A 397 22.56 -3.81 -10.30
N PRO A 398 22.89 -3.80 -9.02
CA PRO A 398 23.27 -5.02 -8.34
C PRO A 398 22.03 -5.91 -8.18
N THR A 399 22.14 -7.13 -8.67
CA THR A 399 21.21 -8.23 -8.45
C THR A 399 21.18 -8.54 -6.95
N THR A 400 20.18 -8.07 -6.23
CA THR A 400 19.98 -8.46 -4.83
C THR A 400 19.20 -9.77 -4.77
N ALA A 401 19.96 -10.88 -4.86
CA ALA A 401 19.50 -12.12 -4.25
C ALA A 401 19.38 -11.89 -2.74
N PHE A 402 18.29 -12.37 -2.12
CA PHE A 402 18.05 -12.25 -0.69
C PHE A 402 19.23 -12.83 0.10
N PRO A 403 19.95 -12.04 0.92
CA PRO A 403 20.96 -12.61 1.79
C PRO A 403 20.26 -13.40 2.91
N PRO A 404 20.79 -14.58 3.28
CA PRO A 404 20.29 -15.33 4.42
C PRO A 404 20.53 -14.51 5.70
N VAL A 405 19.47 -14.25 6.45
CA VAL A 405 19.56 -13.63 7.77
C VAL A 405 20.18 -14.64 8.73
N ARG A 406 21.45 -14.43 9.11
CA ARG A 406 22.05 -15.16 10.21
C ARG A 406 21.66 -14.47 11.51
N TYR A 407 20.92 -15.18 12.33
CA TYR A 407 20.67 -14.81 13.71
C TYR A 407 21.89 -15.20 14.56
N ALA A 408 22.45 -14.26 15.31
CA ALA A 408 23.35 -14.51 16.42
C ALA A 408 22.54 -14.53 17.70
#